data_5552818557250447aa63e4e3992ce82f
#
_entry.id   5552818557250447aa63e4e3992ce82f
#
_cell.length_a   1.000
_cell.length_b   1.000
_cell.length_c   1.000
_cell.angle_alpha   90.00
_cell.angle_beta   90.00
_cell.angle_gamma   90.00
#
_symmetry.space_group_name_H-M   'P 1'
#
loop_
_entity.id
_entity.type
_entity.pdbx_description
1 polymer ?
#
loop_
_entity_poly.entity_id
_entity_poly.type
_entity_poly.pdbx_seq_one_letter_code
_entity_poly.pdbx_strand_id
1 'polypeptide(L)'
;MFGVPEEPALDLASHLNRTMADCILDLYRSAVDVGRRWGPDFAAIPAPGLVIIPGEDPFLSAASTAKAAARADAKTVALDGLGHWWMLQDPARGATVLREFWATLA
;
A
#
# COMPACT_ATOMS: atom_id res chain seq x y z
N MET A 1 -2.48 -2.72 -17.73
CA MET A 1 -1.78 -3.63 -16.78
C MET A 1 -2.03 -3.12 -15.36
N PHE A 2 -2.88 -3.79 -14.61
CA PHE A 2 -3.19 -3.50 -13.19
C PHE A 2 -3.42 -2.03 -12.80
N GLY A 3 -3.93 -1.22 -13.73
CA GLY A 3 -4.25 0.20 -13.49
C GLY A 3 -3.06 1.16 -13.43
N VAL A 4 -1.84 0.72 -13.78
CA VAL A 4 -0.72 1.65 -13.91
C VAL A 4 -0.93 2.49 -15.17
N PRO A 5 -0.89 3.84 -15.10
CA PRO A 5 -0.92 4.70 -16.28
C PRO A 5 0.25 4.40 -17.24
N GLU A 6 0.06 4.68 -18.52
CA GLU A 6 1.01 4.25 -19.57
C GLU A 6 2.42 4.81 -19.36
N GLU A 7 2.54 6.11 -19.11
CA GLU A 7 3.84 6.76 -18.94
C GLU A 7 4.65 6.15 -17.78
N PRO A 8 4.14 6.07 -16.53
CA PRO A 8 4.84 5.39 -15.46
C PRO A 8 5.11 3.91 -15.73
N ALA A 9 4.22 3.21 -16.46
CA ALA A 9 4.43 1.80 -16.80
C ALA A 9 5.62 1.61 -17.75
N LEU A 10 5.77 2.49 -18.72
CA LEU A 10 6.91 2.48 -19.65
C LEU A 10 8.23 2.81 -18.93
N ASP A 11 8.21 3.80 -18.04
CA ASP A 11 9.37 4.16 -17.23
C ASP A 11 9.83 2.99 -16.36
N LEU A 12 8.93 2.39 -15.60
CA LEU A 12 9.22 1.20 -14.79
C LEU A 12 9.77 0.04 -15.63
N ALA A 13 9.16 -0.22 -16.79
CA ALA A 13 9.61 -1.30 -17.68
C ALA A 13 11.02 -1.05 -18.22
N SER A 14 11.37 0.20 -18.51
CA SER A 14 12.70 0.57 -19.02
C SER A 14 13.83 0.33 -18.03
N HIS A 15 13.52 0.36 -16.73
CA HIS A 15 14.48 0.14 -15.64
C HIS A 15 14.52 -1.30 -15.16
N LEU A 16 13.65 -2.19 -15.66
CA LEU A 16 13.62 -3.58 -15.27
C LEU A 16 14.80 -4.34 -15.88
N ASN A 17 15.79 -4.67 -15.06
CA ASN A 17 17.00 -5.39 -15.44
C ASN A 17 17.26 -6.58 -14.51
N ARG A 18 18.32 -7.36 -14.81
CA ARG A 18 18.68 -8.54 -14.03
C ARG A 18 18.91 -8.24 -12.55
N THR A 19 19.62 -7.17 -12.24
CA THR A 19 19.90 -6.77 -10.85
C THR A 19 18.61 -6.45 -10.10
N MET A 20 17.69 -5.68 -10.71
CA MET A 20 16.40 -5.38 -10.09
C MET A 20 15.59 -6.65 -9.84
N ALA A 21 15.56 -7.56 -10.81
CA ALA A 21 14.85 -8.84 -10.66
C ALA A 21 15.41 -9.68 -9.51
N ASP A 22 16.73 -9.79 -9.41
CA ASP A 22 17.40 -10.53 -8.33
C ASP A 22 17.11 -9.87 -6.96
N CYS A 23 17.18 -8.54 -6.85
CA CYS A 23 16.83 -7.80 -5.61
C CYS A 23 15.36 -8.01 -5.20
N ILE A 24 14.41 -7.98 -6.13
CA ILE A 24 13.00 -8.23 -5.86
C ILE A 24 12.82 -9.66 -5.31
N LEU A 25 13.41 -10.65 -5.97
CA LEU A 25 13.30 -12.04 -5.54
C LEU A 25 13.90 -12.26 -4.15
N ASP A 26 15.05 -11.67 -3.86
CA ASP A 26 15.71 -11.79 -2.55
C ASP A 26 14.89 -11.11 -1.45
N LEU A 27 14.30 -9.93 -1.73
CA LEU A 27 13.41 -9.25 -0.81
C LEU A 27 12.19 -10.14 -0.46
N TYR A 28 11.48 -10.65 -1.46
CA TYR A 28 10.30 -11.48 -1.23
C TYR A 28 10.63 -12.80 -0.53
N ARG A 29 11.75 -13.44 -0.87
CA ARG A 29 12.21 -14.66 -0.20
C ARG A 29 12.55 -14.41 1.28
N SER A 30 13.19 -13.28 1.57
CA SER A 30 13.52 -12.91 2.96
C SER A 30 12.29 -12.56 3.81
N ALA A 31 11.19 -12.17 3.17
CA ALA A 31 9.97 -11.71 3.82
C ALA A 31 8.93 -12.80 4.11
N VAL A 32 9.21 -14.08 3.82
CA VAL A 32 8.26 -15.19 3.99
C VAL A 32 7.65 -15.25 5.40
N ASP A 33 8.45 -14.95 6.42
CA ASP A 33 8.04 -15.01 7.83
C ASP A 33 7.67 -13.64 8.44
N VAL A 34 7.65 -12.57 7.64
CA VAL A 34 7.51 -11.20 8.16
C VAL A 34 6.23 -11.01 8.98
N GLY A 35 5.12 -11.56 8.53
CA GLY A 35 3.83 -11.45 9.24
C GLY A 35 3.84 -12.12 10.61
N ARG A 36 4.56 -13.23 10.76
CA ARG A 36 4.73 -13.92 12.04
C ARG A 36 5.70 -13.18 12.96
N ARG A 37 6.80 -12.68 12.42
CA ARG A 37 7.86 -12.01 13.20
C ARG A 37 7.44 -10.62 13.69
N TRP A 38 6.80 -9.83 12.83
CA TRP A 38 6.42 -8.43 13.12
C TRP A 38 4.95 -8.25 13.50
N GLY A 39 4.15 -9.32 13.39
CA GLY A 39 2.73 -9.25 13.73
C GLY A 39 2.41 -8.73 15.13
N PRO A 40 3.13 -9.17 16.19
CA PRO A 40 2.94 -8.61 17.54
C PRO A 40 3.26 -7.12 17.63
N ASP A 41 4.38 -6.69 17.05
CA ASP A 41 4.80 -5.28 17.06
C ASP A 41 3.84 -4.42 16.23
N PHE A 42 3.34 -4.94 15.11
CA PHE A 42 2.33 -4.28 14.30
C PHE A 42 1.03 -4.01 15.07
N ALA A 43 0.63 -4.91 15.95
CA ALA A 43 -0.55 -4.73 16.80
C ALA A 43 -0.31 -3.80 17.99
N ALA A 44 0.94 -3.43 18.26
CA ALA A 44 1.34 -2.58 19.37
C ALA A 44 1.90 -1.21 18.95
N ILE A 45 1.67 -0.80 17.71
CA ILE A 45 2.13 0.51 17.20
C ILE A 45 1.44 1.63 17.98
N PRO A 46 2.19 2.50 18.70
CA PRO A 46 1.57 3.57 19.49
C PRO A 46 1.22 4.81 18.66
N ALA A 47 1.73 4.91 17.44
CA ALA A 47 1.47 6.04 16.56
C ALA A 47 0.11 5.91 15.86
N PRO A 48 -0.64 7.01 15.69
CA PRO A 48 -1.85 7.01 14.88
C PRO A 48 -1.59 6.51 13.46
N GLY A 49 -2.41 5.58 12.98
CA GLY A 49 -2.28 4.96 11.67
C GLY A 49 -3.42 5.30 10.71
N LEU A 50 -3.13 5.32 9.43
CA LEU A 50 -4.12 5.38 8.36
C LEU A 50 -3.89 4.22 7.39
N VAL A 51 -4.94 3.49 7.10
CA VAL A 51 -4.96 2.45 6.06
C VAL A 51 -5.84 2.90 4.91
N ILE A 52 -5.25 3.03 3.75
CA ILE A 52 -5.95 3.33 2.49
C ILE A 52 -6.39 2.01 1.87
N ILE A 53 -7.68 1.93 1.51
CA ILE A 53 -8.30 0.74 0.91
C ILE A 53 -8.73 1.07 -0.52
N PRO A 54 -7.91 0.79 -1.54
CA PRO A 54 -8.31 0.95 -2.93
C PRO A 54 -9.39 -0.08 -3.27
N GLY A 55 -10.51 0.37 -3.82
CA GLY A 55 -11.68 -0.47 -4.08
C GLY A 55 -11.45 -1.54 -5.17
N GLU A 56 -10.52 -1.27 -6.10
CA GLU A 56 -10.22 -2.13 -7.25
C GLU A 56 -8.80 -2.74 -7.17
N ASP A 57 -8.26 -2.92 -5.96
CA ASP A 57 -6.95 -3.57 -5.78
C ASP A 57 -7.05 -5.07 -6.12
N PRO A 58 -6.31 -5.56 -7.14
CA PRO A 58 -6.36 -6.97 -7.52
C PRO A 58 -5.52 -7.87 -6.60
N PHE A 59 -4.68 -7.32 -5.73
CA PHE A 59 -3.76 -8.06 -4.88
C PHE A 59 -4.25 -8.22 -3.44
N LEU A 60 -5.02 -7.25 -2.94
CA LEU A 60 -5.50 -7.23 -1.56
C LEU A 60 -7.03 -7.04 -1.53
N SER A 61 -7.72 -7.89 -0.80
CA SER A 61 -9.16 -7.66 -0.59
C SER A 61 -9.39 -6.56 0.44
N ALA A 62 -10.45 -5.77 0.25
CA ALA A 62 -10.86 -4.75 1.21
C ALA A 62 -11.07 -5.34 2.62
N ALA A 63 -11.61 -6.57 2.71
CA ALA A 63 -11.84 -7.26 3.98
C ALA A 63 -10.52 -7.60 4.71
N SER A 64 -9.49 -8.09 3.99
CA SER A 64 -8.19 -8.39 4.59
C SER A 64 -7.48 -7.12 5.04
N THR A 65 -7.58 -6.04 4.26
CA THR A 65 -6.99 -4.75 4.57
C THR A 65 -7.66 -4.09 5.77
N ALA A 66 -9.00 -4.14 5.85
CA ALA A 66 -9.74 -3.66 7.02
C ALA A 66 -9.40 -4.44 8.30
N LYS A 67 -9.19 -5.77 8.20
CA LYS A 67 -8.73 -6.58 9.33
C LYS A 67 -7.34 -6.20 9.81
N ALA A 68 -6.43 -5.87 8.90
CA ALA A 68 -5.10 -5.38 9.25
C ALA A 68 -5.18 -4.01 9.93
N ALA A 69 -6.01 -3.10 9.43
CA ALA A 69 -6.25 -1.79 10.04
C ALA A 69 -6.78 -1.93 11.49
N ALA A 70 -7.76 -2.79 11.70
CA ALA A 70 -8.31 -3.05 13.04
C ALA A 70 -7.25 -3.59 14.02
N ARG A 71 -6.30 -4.41 13.55
CA ARG A 71 -5.20 -4.90 14.41
C ARG A 71 -4.23 -3.81 14.83
N ALA A 72 -4.02 -2.81 14.00
CA ALA A 72 -3.12 -1.69 14.26
C ALA A 72 -3.84 -0.48 14.88
N ASP A 73 -5.13 -0.61 15.23
CA ASP A 73 -5.99 0.50 15.67
C ASP A 73 -5.91 1.71 14.72
N ALA A 74 -5.84 1.44 13.42
CA ALA A 74 -5.69 2.46 12.39
C ALA A 74 -7.04 2.89 11.80
N LYS A 75 -7.15 4.18 11.47
CA LYS A 75 -8.27 4.71 10.67
C LYS A 75 -8.23 4.10 9.27
N THR A 76 -9.40 3.98 8.64
CA THR A 76 -9.50 3.52 7.26
C THR A 76 -10.10 4.57 6.36
N VAL A 77 -9.68 4.61 5.10
CA VAL A 77 -10.34 5.39 4.05
C VAL A 77 -10.41 4.55 2.78
N ALA A 78 -11.58 4.53 2.15
CA ALA A 78 -11.77 3.86 0.86
C ALA A 78 -11.46 4.81 -0.30
N LEU A 79 -10.79 4.30 -1.32
CA LEU A 79 -10.59 4.96 -2.61
C LEU A 79 -11.33 4.17 -3.69
N ASP A 80 -12.64 4.39 -3.77
CA ASP A 80 -13.48 3.74 -4.77
C ASP A 80 -13.07 4.10 -6.19
N GLY A 81 -13.05 3.12 -7.08
CA GLY A 81 -12.63 3.28 -8.48
C GLY A 81 -11.12 3.36 -8.68
N LEU A 82 -10.32 3.24 -7.62
CA LEU A 82 -8.85 3.20 -7.72
C LEU A 82 -8.32 1.82 -7.33
N GLY A 83 -7.23 1.42 -7.99
CA GLY A 83 -6.56 0.15 -7.76
C GLY A 83 -5.28 0.28 -6.94
N HIS A 84 -4.45 -0.76 -7.00
CA HIS A 84 -3.19 -0.86 -6.25
C HIS A 84 -2.26 0.35 -6.44
N TRP A 85 -2.27 0.93 -7.62
CA TRP A 85 -1.43 2.08 -7.99
C TRP A 85 -2.19 3.42 -7.88
N TRP A 86 -3.07 3.56 -6.89
CA TRP A 86 -3.89 4.74 -6.65
C TRP A 86 -3.08 6.04 -6.65
N MET A 87 -1.84 6.02 -6.15
CA MET A 87 -0.94 7.18 -6.13
C MET A 87 -0.53 7.67 -7.52
N LEU A 88 -0.57 6.79 -8.53
CA LEU A 88 -0.30 7.12 -9.94
C LEU A 88 -1.60 7.40 -10.72
N GLN A 89 -2.70 6.78 -10.30
CA GLN A 89 -4.01 6.93 -10.95
C GLN A 89 -4.67 8.26 -10.61
N ASP A 90 -4.62 8.67 -9.35
CA ASP A 90 -5.18 9.93 -8.85
C ASP A 90 -4.35 10.48 -7.69
N PRO A 91 -3.18 11.08 -8.00
CA PRO A 91 -2.29 11.64 -6.96
C PRO A 91 -2.93 12.76 -6.15
N ALA A 92 -3.84 13.52 -6.76
CA ALA A 92 -4.51 14.63 -6.07
C ALA A 92 -5.45 14.12 -4.97
N ARG A 93 -6.22 13.08 -5.25
CA ARG A 93 -7.08 12.42 -4.27
C ARG A 93 -6.27 11.77 -3.15
N GLY A 94 -5.18 11.08 -3.49
CA GLY A 94 -4.26 10.52 -2.52
C GLY A 94 -3.65 11.57 -1.59
N ALA A 95 -3.17 12.68 -2.14
CA ALA A 95 -2.62 13.79 -1.38
C ALA A 95 -3.67 14.45 -0.46
N THR A 96 -4.93 14.53 -0.89
CA THR A 96 -6.03 15.07 -0.08
C THR A 96 -6.26 14.18 1.14
N VAL A 97 -6.40 12.87 0.96
CA VAL A 97 -6.60 11.90 2.05
C VAL A 97 -5.48 11.97 3.07
N LEU A 98 -4.24 12.03 2.62
CA LEU A 98 -3.09 12.13 3.53
C LEU A 98 -3.08 13.43 4.33
N ARG A 99 -3.36 14.57 3.68
CA ARG A 99 -3.43 15.87 4.37
C ARG A 99 -4.57 15.93 5.39
N GLU A 100 -5.73 15.40 5.05
CA GLU A 100 -6.87 15.32 5.97
C GLU A 100 -6.52 14.48 7.20
N PHE A 101 -5.88 13.33 7.00
CA PHE A 101 -5.43 12.51 8.11
C PHE A 101 -4.43 13.25 9.00
N TRP A 102 -3.39 13.85 8.44
CA TRP A 102 -2.39 14.60 9.21
C TRP A 102 -2.98 15.79 9.96
N ALA A 103 -3.97 16.47 9.39
CA ALA A 103 -4.68 17.54 10.07
C ALA A 103 -5.42 17.08 11.34
N THR A 104 -5.72 15.77 11.45
CA THR A 104 -6.33 15.21 12.69
C THR A 104 -5.31 14.94 13.81
N LEU A 105 -4.02 15.07 13.53
CA LEU A 105 -2.91 14.79 14.47
C LEU A 105 -2.33 16.05 15.10
N ALA A 106 -2.73 17.22 14.60
CA ALA A 106 -2.23 18.53 15.04
C ALA A 106 -2.92 19.01 16.34
#